data_0d6ece80e0c627942245fd0c54fb31d1
#
_entry.id   0d6ece80e0c627942245fd0c54fb31d1
#
_cell.length_a   1.000
_cell.length_b   1.000
_cell.length_c   1.000
_cell.angle_alpha   90.00
_cell.angle_beta   90.00
_cell.angle_gamma   90.00
#
_symmetry.space_group_name_H-M   'P 1'
#
loop_
_entity.id
_entity.type
_entity.pdbx_description
1 polymer ?
#
loop_
_entity_poly.entity_id
_entity_poly.type
_entity_poly.pdbx_seq_one_letter_code
_entity_poly.pdbx_strand_id
1 'polypeptide(L)'
;MIDHGSLEEFQPDVKLVTRDTELDSLMYVVEGEAEVVLRHGEELIIPTGGFIGEQSYITGEKTSADVKIGKEAAKIIRWNSEALRKYLAGKEALKDNLDLIFTADLIHKLRDMEEDIDKIRHSQDLKIS
;
A
#
# COMPACT_ATOMS: atom_id res chain seq x y z
N MET A 1 14.39 -13.65 3.49
CA MET A 1 13.10 -13.14 3.04
C MET A 1 13.18 -12.48 1.68
N ILE A 2 14.19 -11.68 1.48
CA ILE A 2 14.39 -10.93 0.23
C ILE A 2 14.57 -11.87 -0.99
N ASP A 3 15.09 -13.06 -0.77
CA ASP A 3 15.37 -14.04 -1.82
C ASP A 3 14.12 -14.52 -2.58
N HIS A 4 12.92 -14.28 -2.04
CA HIS A 4 11.66 -14.68 -2.68
C HIS A 4 10.95 -13.51 -3.38
N GLY A 5 11.55 -12.33 -3.33
CA GLY A 5 11.02 -11.14 -3.99
C GLY A 5 11.64 -10.91 -5.35
N SER A 6 10.91 -10.27 -6.23
CA SER A 6 11.43 -9.82 -7.52
C SER A 6 11.43 -8.30 -7.58
N LEU A 7 12.55 -7.72 -8.00
CA LEU A 7 12.66 -6.28 -8.22
C LEU A 7 12.20 -5.97 -9.65
N GLU A 8 11.19 -5.14 -9.77
CA GLU A 8 10.63 -4.75 -11.05
C GLU A 8 10.61 -3.23 -11.18
N GLU A 9 10.89 -2.72 -12.36
CA GLU A 9 10.79 -1.31 -12.68
C GLU A 9 9.51 -1.06 -13.48
N PHE A 10 8.74 -0.06 -13.06
CA PHE A 10 7.48 0.31 -13.71
C PHE A 10 7.55 1.73 -14.23
N GLN A 11 6.98 1.94 -15.40
CA GLN A 11 6.86 3.26 -16.00
C GLN A 11 5.79 4.09 -15.28
N PRO A 12 5.81 5.43 -15.45
CA PRO A 12 4.79 6.31 -14.87
C PRO A 12 3.38 5.86 -15.26
N ASP A 13 2.45 6.05 -14.32
CA ASP A 13 1.01 5.78 -14.49
C ASP A 13 0.61 4.32 -14.71
N VAL A 14 1.55 3.38 -14.63
CA VAL A 14 1.22 1.95 -14.71
C VAL A 14 0.38 1.55 -13.50
N LYS A 15 -0.74 0.90 -13.76
CA LYS A 15 -1.63 0.41 -12.72
C LYS A 15 -1.09 -0.88 -12.11
N LEU A 16 -0.88 -0.89 -10.80
CA LEU A 16 -0.37 -2.05 -10.05
C LEU A 16 -1.49 -2.87 -9.42
N VAL A 17 -2.54 -2.21 -8.95
CA VAL A 17 -3.63 -2.83 -8.22
C VAL A 17 -4.95 -2.28 -8.71
N THR A 18 -5.91 -3.17 -8.95
CA THR A 18 -7.28 -2.80 -9.28
C THR A 18 -8.17 -3.02 -8.06
N ARG A 19 -9.03 -2.06 -7.76
CA ARG A 19 -9.96 -2.15 -6.65
C ARG A 19 -10.94 -3.32 -6.83
N ASP A 20 -11.35 -3.90 -5.72
CA ASP A 20 -12.30 -5.02 -5.63
C ASP A 20 -11.80 -6.30 -6.33
N THR A 21 -10.49 -6.49 -6.39
CA THR A 21 -9.88 -7.69 -6.92
C THR A 21 -9.07 -8.42 -5.86
N GLU A 22 -8.85 -9.71 -6.08
CA GLU A 22 -7.94 -10.48 -5.25
C GLU A 22 -6.51 -10.10 -5.59
N LEU A 23 -5.71 -9.81 -4.58
CA LEU A 23 -4.32 -9.45 -4.74
C LEU A 23 -3.44 -10.59 -4.24
N ASP A 24 -2.64 -11.14 -5.12
CA ASP A 24 -1.78 -12.29 -4.83
C ASP A 24 -0.34 -11.92 -4.50
N SER A 25 -0.06 -10.64 -4.33
CA SER A 25 1.29 -10.17 -4.06
C SER A 25 1.31 -9.04 -3.04
N LEU A 26 2.40 -9.00 -2.26
CA LEU A 26 2.75 -7.89 -1.40
C LEU A 26 3.87 -7.12 -2.08
N MET A 27 3.78 -5.80 -2.09
CA MET A 27 4.74 -4.95 -2.78
C MET A 27 5.36 -3.93 -1.82
N TYR A 28 6.58 -3.50 -2.15
CA TYR A 28 7.33 -2.51 -1.39
C TYR A 28 7.97 -1.52 -2.35
N VAL A 29 7.81 -0.23 -2.07
CA VAL A 29 8.36 0.84 -2.91
C VAL A 29 9.82 1.06 -2.53
N VAL A 30 10.72 0.65 -3.41
CA VAL A 30 12.18 0.82 -3.22
C VAL A 30 12.62 2.19 -3.65
N GLU A 31 12.06 2.68 -4.77
CA GLU A 31 12.41 3.98 -5.34
C GLU A 31 11.19 4.54 -6.06
N GLY A 32 10.92 5.82 -5.90
CA GLY A 32 9.78 6.48 -6.51
C GLY A 32 8.58 6.52 -5.58
N GLU A 33 7.41 6.68 -6.17
CA GLU A 33 6.15 6.80 -5.45
C GLU A 33 5.03 6.03 -6.16
N ALA A 34 4.06 5.55 -5.38
CA ALA A 34 2.81 5.05 -5.92
C ALA A 34 1.66 5.94 -5.46
N GLU A 35 0.58 5.96 -6.22
CA GLU A 35 -0.62 6.72 -5.90
C GLU A 35 -1.78 5.77 -5.67
N VAL A 36 -2.45 5.94 -4.53
CA VAL A 36 -3.66 5.21 -4.19
C VAL A 36 -4.85 6.07 -4.58
N VAL A 37 -5.72 5.54 -5.43
CA VAL A 37 -6.94 6.24 -5.83
C VAL A 37 -8.10 5.65 -5.05
N LEU A 38 -8.68 6.43 -4.16
CA LEU A 38 -9.77 6.02 -3.31
C LEU A 38 -11.11 6.11 -4.06
N ARG A 39 -12.15 5.51 -3.45
CA ARG A 39 -13.48 5.40 -4.07
C ARG A 39 -14.06 6.75 -4.52
N HIS A 40 -13.75 7.83 -3.81
CA HIS A 40 -14.26 9.18 -4.10
C HIS A 40 -13.32 10.01 -4.99
N GLY A 41 -12.32 9.39 -5.57
CA GLY A 41 -11.36 10.06 -6.44
C GLY A 41 -10.21 10.74 -5.70
N GLU A 42 -10.18 10.66 -4.38
CA GLU A 42 -9.05 11.18 -3.60
C GLU A 42 -7.82 10.33 -3.85
N GLU A 43 -6.67 10.97 -3.90
CA GLU A 43 -5.39 10.30 -4.11
C GLU A 43 -4.52 10.43 -2.86
N LEU A 44 -3.90 9.31 -2.48
CA LEU A 44 -2.91 9.26 -1.42
C LEU A 44 -1.60 8.79 -2.03
N ILE A 45 -0.49 9.30 -1.51
CA ILE A 45 0.83 8.91 -2.00
C ILE A 45 1.44 7.86 -1.09
N ILE A 46 1.95 6.79 -1.70
CA ILE A 46 2.78 5.81 -1.02
C ILE A 46 4.24 6.15 -1.38
N PRO A 47 5.02 6.66 -0.42
CA PRO A 47 6.39 7.05 -0.70
C PRO A 47 7.34 5.85 -0.73
N THR A 48 8.59 6.10 -1.09
CA THR A 48 9.69 5.15 -0.90
C THR A 48 9.67 4.63 0.53
N GLY A 49 9.75 3.31 0.70
CA GLY A 49 9.65 2.67 2.01
C GLY A 49 8.25 2.24 2.41
N GLY A 50 7.24 2.57 1.62
CA GLY A 50 5.86 2.16 1.88
C GLY A 50 5.51 0.81 1.25
N PHE A 51 4.54 0.14 1.84
CA PHE A 51 4.01 -1.13 1.33
C PHE A 51 2.75 -0.92 0.52
N ILE A 52 2.55 -1.78 -0.47
CA ILE A 52 1.35 -1.83 -1.29
C ILE A 52 0.70 -3.20 -1.11
N GLY A 53 -0.57 -3.22 -0.75
CA GLY A 53 -1.34 -4.46 -0.61
C GLY A 53 -1.21 -5.15 0.74
N GLU A 54 -0.67 -4.50 1.76
CA GLU A 54 -0.50 -5.09 3.09
C GLU A 54 -1.84 -5.43 3.74
N GLN A 55 -2.89 -4.65 3.50
CA GLN A 55 -4.21 -4.94 4.05
C GLN A 55 -4.76 -6.26 3.49
N SER A 56 -4.70 -6.45 2.19
CA SER A 56 -5.11 -7.71 1.55
C SER A 56 -4.25 -8.89 2.00
N TYR A 57 -2.97 -8.67 2.20
CA TYR A 57 -2.05 -9.69 2.71
C TYR A 57 -2.45 -10.14 4.12
N ILE A 58 -2.77 -9.20 5.00
CA ILE A 58 -3.13 -9.48 6.40
C ILE A 58 -4.52 -10.11 6.49
N THR A 59 -5.52 -9.56 5.82
CA THR A 59 -6.93 -9.93 5.97
C THR A 59 -7.40 -11.01 5.02
N GLY A 60 -6.74 -11.17 3.88
CA GLY A 60 -7.20 -12.04 2.79
C GLY A 60 -8.37 -11.45 2.00
N GLU A 61 -8.78 -10.22 2.29
CA GLU A 61 -9.87 -9.56 1.61
C GLU A 61 -9.44 -8.97 0.27
N LYS A 62 -10.42 -8.68 -0.57
CA LYS A 62 -10.19 -7.99 -1.83
C LYS A 62 -9.66 -6.58 -1.58
N THR A 63 -9.00 -6.04 -2.58
CA THR A 63 -8.42 -4.70 -2.53
C THR A 63 -9.50 -3.62 -2.38
N SER A 64 -9.17 -2.55 -1.67
CA SER A 64 -10.11 -1.45 -1.41
C SER A 64 -9.89 -0.23 -2.30
N ALA A 65 -8.83 -0.21 -3.08
CA ALA A 65 -8.47 0.95 -3.91
C ALA A 65 -7.67 0.54 -5.13
N ASP A 66 -7.64 1.41 -6.13
CA ASP A 66 -6.70 1.31 -7.24
C ASP A 66 -5.35 1.87 -6.81
N VAL A 67 -4.26 1.26 -7.27
CA VAL A 67 -2.91 1.77 -7.02
C VAL A 67 -2.16 1.82 -8.35
N LYS A 68 -1.54 2.95 -8.61
CA LYS A 68 -0.74 3.15 -9.83
C LYS A 68 0.59 3.80 -9.48
N ILE A 69 1.55 3.70 -10.40
CA ILE A 69 2.82 4.43 -10.29
C ILE A 69 2.52 5.92 -10.46
N GLY A 70 3.27 6.77 -9.76
CA GLY A 70 3.14 8.21 -9.86
C GLY A 70 3.69 8.78 -11.16
N LYS A 71 4.13 10.02 -11.11
CA LYS A 71 4.58 10.77 -12.30
C LYS A 71 5.92 10.33 -12.83
N GLU A 72 6.71 9.66 -12.02
CA GLU A 72 8.03 9.13 -12.38
C GLU A 72 8.07 7.63 -12.30
N ALA A 73 8.97 7.00 -13.05
CA ALA A 73 9.17 5.56 -12.98
C ALA A 73 9.56 5.15 -11.55
N ALA A 74 9.13 3.98 -11.13
CA ALA A 74 9.36 3.48 -9.78
C ALA A 74 9.94 2.07 -9.80
N LYS A 75 10.68 1.73 -8.76
CA LYS A 75 11.18 0.38 -8.52
C LYS A 75 10.44 -0.23 -7.35
N ILE A 76 9.88 -1.40 -7.59
CA ILE A 76 9.01 -2.11 -6.64
C ILE A 76 9.57 -3.51 -6.43
N ILE A 77 9.66 -3.94 -5.17
CA ILE A 77 9.89 -5.35 -4.86
C ILE A 77 8.52 -6.00 -4.69
N ARG A 78 8.33 -7.11 -5.35
CA ARG A 78 7.08 -7.88 -5.29
C ARG A 78 7.34 -9.28 -4.74
N TRP A 79 6.53 -9.70 -3.76
CA TRP A 79 6.52 -11.06 -3.24
C TRP A 79 5.17 -11.68 -3.52
N ASN A 80 5.16 -12.93 -3.96
CA ASN A 80 3.92 -13.70 -4.00
C ASN A 80 3.43 -13.92 -2.56
N SER A 81 2.18 -13.59 -2.28
CA SER A 81 1.63 -13.63 -0.92
C SER A 81 1.64 -15.04 -0.32
N GLU A 82 1.26 -16.04 -1.11
CA GLU A 82 1.26 -17.43 -0.65
C GLU A 82 2.67 -17.93 -0.36
N ALA A 83 3.61 -17.65 -1.24
CA ALA A 83 5.01 -18.02 -1.05
C ALA A 83 5.60 -17.35 0.18
N LEU A 84 5.27 -16.08 0.41
CA LEU A 84 5.73 -15.35 1.58
C LEU A 84 5.15 -15.94 2.87
N ARG A 85 3.87 -16.29 2.88
CA ARG A 85 3.24 -16.94 4.04
C ARG A 85 3.90 -18.29 4.34
N LYS A 86 4.19 -19.08 3.32
CA LYS A 86 4.89 -20.37 3.50
C LYS A 86 6.29 -20.18 4.04
N TYR A 87 7.01 -19.18 3.55
CA TYR A 87 8.35 -18.86 4.05
C TYR A 87 8.32 -18.48 5.53
N LEU A 88 7.32 -17.71 5.95
CA LEU A 88 7.19 -17.23 7.32
C LEU A 88 6.59 -18.27 8.27
N ALA A 89 5.97 -19.32 7.75
CA ALA A 89 5.43 -20.39 8.56
C ALA A 89 6.55 -21.07 9.37
N GLY A 90 6.39 -21.17 10.68
CA GLY A 90 7.42 -21.68 11.58
C GLY A 90 8.49 -20.68 11.98
N LYS A 91 8.40 -19.44 11.48
CA LYS A 91 9.35 -18.35 11.83
C LYS A 91 8.57 -17.24 12.55
N GLU A 92 8.00 -17.56 13.68
CA GLU A 92 7.08 -16.70 14.42
C GLU A 92 7.66 -15.32 14.75
N ALA A 93 8.91 -15.26 15.19
CA ALA A 93 9.54 -13.97 15.52
C ALA A 93 9.64 -13.05 14.31
N LEU A 94 9.97 -13.59 13.14
CA LEU A 94 10.06 -12.82 11.90
C LEU A 94 8.67 -12.40 11.42
N LYS A 95 7.69 -13.28 11.53
CA LYS A 95 6.29 -12.98 11.19
C LYS A 95 5.75 -11.86 12.07
N ASP A 96 5.97 -11.92 13.37
CA ASP A 96 5.51 -10.91 14.33
C ASP A 96 6.14 -9.55 14.01
N ASN A 97 7.42 -9.51 13.66
CA ASN A 97 8.07 -8.26 13.26
C ASN A 97 7.46 -7.66 11.99
N LEU A 98 7.12 -8.49 11.01
CA LEU A 98 6.47 -8.02 9.79
C LEU A 98 5.05 -7.52 10.09
N ASP A 99 4.29 -8.21 10.91
CA ASP A 99 2.95 -7.79 11.30
C ASP A 99 2.98 -6.43 11.99
N LEU A 100 3.98 -6.18 12.84
CA LEU A 100 4.18 -4.87 13.48
C LEU A 100 4.48 -3.78 12.47
N ILE A 101 5.34 -4.05 11.50
CA ILE A 101 5.69 -3.11 10.44
C ILE A 101 4.45 -2.78 9.60
N PHE A 102 3.67 -3.78 9.21
CA PHE A 102 2.45 -3.60 8.43
C PHE A 102 1.39 -2.81 9.21
N THR A 103 1.24 -3.09 10.50
CA THR A 103 0.31 -2.37 11.36
C THR A 103 0.68 -0.90 11.47
N ALA A 104 1.96 -0.61 11.65
CA ALA A 104 2.45 0.77 11.71
C ALA A 104 2.21 1.51 10.40
N ASP A 105 2.44 0.86 9.26
CA ASP A 105 2.20 1.43 7.94
C ASP A 105 0.72 1.74 7.71
N LEU A 106 -0.17 0.82 8.09
CA LEU A 106 -1.62 1.01 8.02
C LEU A 106 -2.08 2.17 8.90
N ILE A 107 -1.58 2.27 10.13
CA ILE A 107 -1.92 3.36 11.04
C ILE A 107 -1.50 4.70 10.43
N HIS A 108 -0.31 4.75 9.85
CA HIS A 108 0.20 5.97 9.20
C HIS A 108 -0.70 6.40 8.04
N LYS A 109 -1.10 5.46 7.19
CA LYS A 109 -2.02 5.73 6.08
C LYS A 109 -3.39 6.20 6.56
N LEU A 110 -3.92 5.61 7.62
CA LEU A 110 -5.20 6.03 8.20
C LEU A 110 -5.13 7.43 8.78
N ARG A 111 -4.01 7.81 9.40
CA ARG A 111 -3.81 9.18 9.91
C ARG A 111 -3.79 10.19 8.77
N ASP A 112 -3.12 9.88 7.67
CA ASP A 112 -3.08 10.75 6.51
C ASP A 112 -4.49 10.96 5.94
N MET A 113 -5.30 9.91 5.88
CA MET A 113 -6.70 10.01 5.46
C MET A 113 -7.52 10.89 6.41
N GLU A 114 -7.35 10.74 7.71
CA GLU A 114 -8.05 11.56 8.71
C GLU A 114 -7.69 13.03 8.58
N GLU A 115 -6.41 13.33 8.40
CA GLU A 115 -5.95 14.70 8.18
C GLU A 115 -6.59 15.32 6.95
N ASP A 116 -6.68 14.59 5.87
CA ASP A 116 -7.30 15.06 4.63
C ASP A 116 -8.80 15.32 4.82
N ILE A 117 -9.49 14.44 5.53
CA ILE A 117 -10.91 14.62 5.86
C ILE A 117 -11.10 15.86 6.74
N ASP A 118 -10.27 16.04 7.73
CA ASP A 118 -10.33 17.20 8.65
C ASP A 118 -10.09 18.50 7.89
N LYS A 119 -9.16 18.52 6.96
CA LYS A 119 -8.92 19.71 6.10
C LYS A 119 -10.15 20.04 5.26
N ILE A 120 -10.80 19.05 4.69
CA ILE A 120 -12.01 19.24 3.89
C ILE A 120 -13.15 19.78 4.77
N ARG A 121 -13.36 19.21 5.94
CA ARG A 121 -14.38 19.67 6.91
C ARG A 121 -14.12 21.11 7.33
N HIS A 122 -12.89 21.43 7.65
CA HIS A 122 -12.51 22.79 8.06
C HIS A 122 -12.77 23.80 6.95
N SER A 123 -12.45 23.45 5.71
CA SER A 123 -12.74 24.27 4.54
C SER A 123 -14.24 24.52 4.37
N GLN A 124 -15.06 23.47 4.55
CA GLN A 124 -16.53 23.59 4.45
C GLN A 124 -17.11 24.47 5.56
N ASP A 125 -16.63 24.32 6.78
CA ASP A 125 -17.06 25.14 7.90
C ASP A 125 -16.76 26.61 7.69
N LEU A 126 -15.58 26.92 7.15
CA LEU A 126 -15.20 28.28 6.80
C LEU A 126 -16.08 28.88 5.70
N LYS A 127 -16.56 28.06 4.78
CA LYS A 127 -17.46 28.53 3.70
C LYS A 127 -18.88 28.79 4.19
N ILE A 128 -19.32 28.07 5.20
CA ILE A 128 -20.65 28.20 5.77
C ILE A 128 -20.75 29.41 6.70
N SER A 129 -19.67 29.71 7.34
CA SER A 129 -19.60 30.86 8.25
C SER A 129 -19.26 32.17 7.54
#